data_dfb1c46845cb5484726990334a147bd4
#
_entry.id   dfb1c46845cb5484726990334a147bd4
#
_cell.length_a   1.000
_cell.length_b   1.000
_cell.length_c   1.000
_cell.angle_alpha   90.00
_cell.angle_beta   90.00
_cell.angle_gamma   90.00
#
_symmetry.space_group_name_H-M   'P 1'
#
loop_
_entity.id
_entity.type
_entity.pdbx_description
1 polymer ?
#
loop_
_entity_poly.entity_id
_entity_poly.type
_entity_poly.pdbx_seq_one_letter_code
_entity_poly.pdbx_strand_id
1 'polypeptide(L)'
;MAKQTNPFFNFDVTKMMADFDPSKMADEFTKLAGNYKMPAFDVEAVMASQRKNIEALTAANKAAAEGMQKVSTRQAEILQESLDAATKSFADFGKTSNPSDAATKQADLYKVAFEKALANMSELADLVTKSSTEATTVVNERITESLEEIKSLSKKASK
;
A
#
# COMPACT_ATOMS: atom_id res chain seq x y z
N MET A 1 -14.06 28.30 14.99
CA MET A 1 -13.03 27.23 14.95
C MET A 1 -12.80 26.84 13.50
N ALA A 2 -11.73 27.32 12.88
CA ALA A 2 -11.42 27.05 11.46
C ALA A 2 -10.87 25.62 11.34
N LYS A 3 -11.52 24.78 10.52
CA LYS A 3 -11.01 23.47 10.12
C LYS A 3 -9.76 23.70 9.27
N GLN A 4 -8.59 23.40 9.81
CA GLN A 4 -7.36 23.28 9.04
C GLN A 4 -7.51 22.03 8.13
N THR A 5 -7.88 22.26 6.90
CA THR A 5 -7.79 21.25 5.83
C THR A 5 -6.32 21.15 5.42
N ASN A 6 -5.72 20.03 5.72
CA ASN A 6 -4.35 19.70 5.33
C ASN A 6 -4.28 19.64 3.79
N PRO A 7 -3.51 20.52 3.10
CA PRO A 7 -3.51 20.58 1.63
C PRO A 7 -2.95 19.34 0.95
N PHE A 8 -2.28 18.45 1.69
CA PHE A 8 -1.71 17.21 1.16
C PHE A 8 -2.74 16.07 0.98
N PHE A 9 -3.93 16.15 1.59
CA PHE A 9 -4.97 15.11 1.48
C PHE A 9 -6.12 15.44 0.52
N ASN A 10 -6.08 16.59 -0.16
CA ASN A 10 -7.07 16.98 -1.17
C ASN A 10 -6.61 16.70 -2.61
N PHE A 11 -5.67 15.79 -2.79
CA PHE A 11 -5.28 15.34 -4.12
C PHE A 11 -6.31 14.32 -4.61
N ASP A 12 -7.35 14.82 -5.26
CA ASP A 12 -8.39 13.99 -5.88
C ASP A 12 -7.84 13.37 -7.18
N VAL A 13 -7.16 12.24 -7.02
CA VAL A 13 -6.58 11.46 -8.11
C VAL A 13 -7.65 11.08 -9.15
N THR A 14 -8.91 10.94 -8.73
CA THR A 14 -10.03 10.60 -9.60
C THR A 14 -10.39 11.75 -10.53
N LYS A 15 -10.34 13.00 -10.06
CA LYS A 15 -10.53 14.19 -10.90
C LYS A 15 -9.37 14.39 -11.86
N MET A 16 -8.15 14.19 -11.41
CA MET A 16 -6.96 14.30 -12.26
C MET A 16 -6.93 13.23 -13.37
N MET A 17 -7.45 12.02 -13.07
CA MET A 17 -7.65 10.98 -14.09
C MET A 17 -8.80 11.28 -15.06
N ALA A 18 -9.88 11.93 -14.60
CA ALA A 18 -11.02 12.31 -15.45
C ALA A 18 -10.70 13.48 -16.38
N ASP A 19 -9.84 14.43 -15.92
CA ASP A 19 -9.36 15.56 -16.72
C ASP A 19 -8.14 15.22 -17.60
N PHE A 20 -7.55 14.03 -17.39
CA PHE A 20 -6.42 13.53 -18.15
C PHE A 20 -6.92 12.97 -19.49
N ASP A 21 -7.16 13.86 -20.45
CA ASP A 21 -7.42 13.51 -21.85
C ASP A 21 -6.07 13.39 -22.60
N PRO A 22 -5.60 12.15 -22.87
CA PRO A 22 -4.33 11.93 -23.54
C PRO A 22 -4.22 12.62 -24.91
N SER A 23 -5.37 12.82 -25.58
CA SER A 23 -5.45 13.47 -26.89
C SER A 23 -5.17 14.97 -26.76
N LYS A 24 -5.71 15.64 -25.74
CA LYS A 24 -5.46 17.08 -25.51
C LYS A 24 -4.02 17.37 -25.11
N MET A 25 -3.43 16.51 -24.28
CA MET A 25 -2.01 16.64 -23.94
C MET A 25 -1.10 16.38 -25.15
N ALA A 26 -1.44 15.42 -25.99
CA ALA A 26 -0.70 15.17 -27.24
C ALA A 26 -0.77 16.39 -28.18
N ASP A 27 -1.94 17.01 -28.31
CA ASP A 27 -2.13 18.21 -29.15
C ASP A 27 -1.42 19.44 -28.60
N GLU A 28 -1.46 19.68 -27.29
CA GLU A 28 -0.72 20.78 -26.65
C GLU A 28 0.78 20.57 -26.73
N PHE A 29 1.25 19.33 -26.51
CA PHE A 29 2.68 19.00 -26.63
C PHE A 29 3.16 19.11 -28.08
N THR A 30 2.35 18.71 -29.06
CA THR A 30 2.68 18.83 -30.49
C THR A 30 2.73 20.30 -30.90
N LYS A 31 1.86 21.16 -30.38
CA LYS A 31 1.91 22.62 -30.58
C LYS A 31 3.13 23.26 -29.94
N LEU A 32 3.51 22.80 -28.73
CA LEU A 32 4.70 23.30 -28.03
C LEU A 32 5.99 22.83 -28.71
N ALA A 33 6.07 21.59 -29.15
CA ALA A 33 7.21 21.02 -29.89
C ALA A 33 7.36 21.62 -31.29
N GLY A 34 6.24 21.99 -31.94
CA GLY A 34 6.26 22.67 -33.26
C GLY A 34 6.80 24.10 -33.21
N ASN A 35 6.70 24.79 -32.07
CA ASN A 35 7.21 26.15 -31.87
C ASN A 35 8.69 26.20 -31.44
N TYR A 36 9.19 25.14 -30.86
CA TYR A 36 10.63 24.98 -30.57
C TYR A 36 11.20 23.95 -31.55
N LYS A 37 12.20 24.34 -32.35
CA LYS A 37 13.01 23.40 -33.14
C LYS A 37 13.79 22.47 -32.19
N MET A 38 13.07 21.60 -31.45
CA MET A 38 13.69 20.53 -30.69
C MET A 38 14.12 19.41 -31.63
N PRO A 39 15.32 18.83 -31.42
CA PRO A 39 15.72 17.61 -32.16
C PRO A 39 14.64 16.55 -31.93
N ALA A 40 14.33 15.76 -32.94
CA ALA A 40 13.22 14.81 -33.04
C ALA A 40 12.89 14.12 -31.71
N PHE A 41 11.99 14.71 -30.96
CA PHE A 41 11.52 14.19 -29.68
C PHE A 41 10.50 13.09 -30.01
N ASP A 42 10.79 11.88 -29.61
CA ASP A 42 9.92 10.71 -29.84
C ASP A 42 8.69 10.82 -28.94
N VAL A 43 7.67 11.58 -29.39
CA VAL A 43 6.43 11.84 -28.64
C VAL A 43 5.73 10.53 -28.28
N GLU A 44 5.78 9.55 -29.18
CA GLU A 44 5.15 8.24 -28.96
C GLU A 44 5.82 7.49 -27.82
N ALA A 45 7.16 7.53 -27.73
CA ALA A 45 7.90 6.92 -26.65
C ALA A 45 7.60 7.59 -25.29
N VAL A 46 7.45 8.92 -25.25
CA VAL A 46 7.08 9.65 -24.04
C VAL A 46 5.67 9.29 -23.59
N MET A 47 4.71 9.24 -24.51
CA MET A 47 3.33 8.84 -24.21
C MET A 47 3.25 7.40 -23.71
N ALA A 48 4.02 6.48 -24.30
CA ALA A 48 4.12 5.10 -23.86
C ALA A 48 4.73 5.02 -22.43
N SER A 49 5.76 5.79 -22.14
CA SER A 49 6.38 5.86 -20.82
C SER A 49 5.39 6.40 -19.76
N GLN A 50 4.62 7.43 -20.08
CA GLN A 50 3.58 7.96 -19.20
C GLN A 50 2.49 6.95 -18.91
N ARG A 51 2.03 6.20 -19.90
CA ARG A 51 1.05 5.12 -19.68
C ARG A 51 1.58 4.09 -18.70
N LYS A 52 2.81 3.63 -18.88
CA LYS A 52 3.47 2.70 -17.95
C LYS A 52 3.61 3.27 -16.54
N ASN A 53 3.87 4.57 -16.39
CA ASN A 53 3.92 5.22 -15.09
C ASN A 53 2.57 5.15 -14.37
N ILE A 54 1.47 5.41 -15.09
CA ILE A 54 0.11 5.32 -14.54
C ILE A 54 -0.23 3.87 -14.17
N GLU A 55 0.13 2.91 -15.01
CA GLU A 55 -0.08 1.48 -14.74
C GLU A 55 0.68 1.04 -13.48
N ALA A 56 1.94 1.43 -13.33
CA ALA A 56 2.74 1.12 -12.15
C ALA A 56 2.18 1.75 -10.88
N LEU A 57 1.76 3.03 -10.92
CA LEU A 57 1.11 3.69 -9.78
C LEU A 57 -0.21 3.01 -9.41
N THR A 58 -1.00 2.61 -10.40
CA THR A 58 -2.25 1.88 -10.18
C THR A 58 -1.98 0.53 -9.54
N ALA A 59 -0.99 -0.21 -10.01
CA ALA A 59 -0.58 -1.49 -9.44
C ALA A 59 -0.05 -1.35 -8.01
N ALA A 60 0.77 -0.33 -7.73
CA ALA A 60 1.26 -0.04 -6.38
C ALA A 60 0.13 0.31 -5.41
N ASN A 61 -0.82 1.16 -5.83
CA ASN A 61 -2.00 1.50 -5.03
C ASN A 61 -2.88 0.27 -4.76
N LYS A 62 -3.06 -0.59 -5.76
CA LYS A 62 -3.80 -1.85 -5.61
C LYS A 62 -3.12 -2.76 -4.60
N ALA A 63 -1.80 -2.97 -4.70
CA ALA A 63 -1.03 -3.78 -3.75
C ALA A 63 -1.15 -3.22 -2.31
N ALA A 64 -1.05 -1.90 -2.14
CA ALA A 64 -1.23 -1.26 -0.83
C ALA A 64 -2.65 -1.45 -0.27
N ALA A 65 -3.68 -1.31 -1.10
CA ALA A 65 -5.08 -1.52 -0.70
C ALA A 65 -5.36 -2.97 -0.30
N GLU A 66 -4.88 -3.94 -1.08
CA GLU A 66 -4.99 -5.37 -0.77
C GLU A 66 -4.26 -5.73 0.53
N GLY A 67 -3.09 -5.13 0.76
CA GLY A 67 -2.35 -5.30 2.00
C GLY A 67 -3.12 -4.76 3.21
N MET A 68 -3.68 -3.58 3.10
CA MET A 68 -4.51 -3.00 4.16
C MET A 68 -5.75 -3.84 4.45
N GLN A 69 -6.38 -4.41 3.43
CA GLN A 69 -7.50 -5.33 3.60
C GLN A 69 -7.08 -6.60 4.35
N LYS A 70 -5.92 -7.18 4.01
CA LYS A 70 -5.37 -8.35 4.75
C LYS A 70 -5.14 -8.03 6.21
N VAL A 71 -4.54 -6.88 6.53
CA VAL A 71 -4.33 -6.41 7.91
C VAL A 71 -5.66 -6.27 8.65
N SER A 72 -6.66 -5.64 8.04
CA SER A 72 -7.99 -5.44 8.65
C SER A 72 -8.69 -6.77 8.89
N THR A 73 -8.63 -7.70 7.95
CA THR A 73 -9.20 -9.05 8.11
C THR A 73 -8.52 -9.78 9.27
N ARG A 74 -7.18 -9.73 9.33
CA ARG A 74 -6.43 -10.39 10.40
C ARG A 74 -6.72 -9.77 11.78
N GLN A 75 -6.88 -8.47 11.87
CA GLN A 75 -7.30 -7.80 13.10
C GLN A 75 -8.68 -8.28 13.58
N ALA A 76 -9.63 -8.46 12.66
CA ALA A 76 -10.96 -8.98 13.00
C ALA A 76 -10.88 -10.44 13.50
N GLU A 77 -10.07 -11.29 12.87
CA GLU A 77 -9.82 -12.66 13.30
C GLU A 77 -9.18 -12.72 14.68
N ILE A 78 -8.15 -11.90 14.94
CA ILE A 78 -7.48 -11.80 16.24
C ILE A 78 -8.49 -11.40 17.34
N LEU A 79 -9.38 -10.46 17.05
CA LEU A 79 -10.43 -10.06 17.97
C LEU A 79 -11.38 -11.22 18.27
N GLN A 80 -11.84 -11.91 17.25
CA GLN A 80 -12.73 -13.07 17.41
C GLN A 80 -12.05 -14.18 18.21
N GLU A 81 -10.80 -14.55 17.87
CA GLU A 81 -10.02 -15.54 18.61
C GLU A 81 -9.83 -15.16 20.08
N SER A 82 -9.62 -13.85 20.34
CA SER A 82 -9.45 -13.34 21.70
C SER A 82 -10.73 -13.42 22.52
N LEU A 83 -11.88 -13.09 21.91
CA LEU A 83 -13.19 -13.20 22.56
C LEU A 83 -13.56 -14.66 22.84
N ASP A 84 -13.30 -15.58 21.91
CA ASP A 84 -13.53 -17.00 22.08
C ASP A 84 -12.64 -17.59 23.18
N ALA A 85 -11.36 -17.20 23.21
CA ALA A 85 -10.43 -17.61 24.27
C ALA A 85 -10.88 -17.10 25.65
N ALA A 86 -11.30 -15.83 25.74
CA ALA A 86 -11.81 -15.25 26.97
C ALA A 86 -13.07 -15.99 27.47
N THR A 87 -14.02 -16.26 26.56
CA THR A 87 -15.27 -16.99 26.90
C THR A 87 -14.99 -18.39 27.42
N LYS A 88 -14.09 -19.13 26.77
CA LYS A 88 -13.66 -20.46 27.23
C LYS A 88 -12.97 -20.40 28.60
N SER A 89 -12.09 -19.42 28.80
CA SER A 89 -11.39 -19.22 30.04
C SER A 89 -12.34 -18.94 31.20
N PHE A 90 -13.35 -18.09 31.00
CA PHE A 90 -14.38 -17.82 32.00
C PHE A 90 -15.19 -19.09 32.37
N ALA A 91 -15.57 -19.88 31.35
CA ALA A 91 -16.31 -21.10 31.56
C ALA A 91 -15.48 -22.14 32.35
N ASP A 92 -14.17 -22.24 32.10
CA ASP A 92 -13.28 -23.16 32.79
C ASP A 92 -12.90 -22.69 34.21
N PHE A 93 -12.86 -21.38 34.42
CA PHE A 93 -12.65 -20.79 35.74
C PHE A 93 -13.81 -21.08 36.68
N GLY A 94 -15.05 -21.01 36.18
CA GLY A 94 -16.27 -21.33 36.95
C GLY A 94 -16.37 -22.79 37.44
N LYS A 95 -15.58 -23.69 36.89
CA LYS A 95 -15.51 -25.11 37.27
C LYS A 95 -14.43 -25.40 38.33
N THR A 96 -13.61 -24.42 38.69
CA THR A 96 -12.44 -24.61 39.57
C THR A 96 -12.85 -24.34 40.98
N SER A 97 -12.86 -25.39 41.84
CA SER A 97 -13.29 -25.31 43.23
C SER A 97 -12.14 -25.05 44.21
N ASN A 98 -10.89 -25.21 43.79
CA ASN A 98 -9.70 -25.05 44.63
C ASN A 98 -9.02 -23.71 44.35
N PRO A 99 -8.80 -22.82 45.37
CA PRO A 99 -8.15 -21.53 45.16
C PRO A 99 -6.71 -21.60 44.63
N SER A 100 -5.95 -22.63 44.98
CA SER A 100 -4.57 -22.83 44.49
C SER A 100 -4.57 -23.17 43.01
N ASP A 101 -5.47 -24.02 42.54
CA ASP A 101 -5.62 -24.39 41.12
C ASP A 101 -6.12 -23.19 40.33
N ALA A 102 -6.99 -22.38 40.89
CA ALA A 102 -7.46 -21.14 40.28
C ALA A 102 -6.32 -20.14 40.02
N ALA A 103 -5.40 -19.94 40.99
CA ALA A 103 -4.27 -19.07 40.82
C ALA A 103 -3.28 -19.56 39.75
N THR A 104 -3.00 -20.86 39.70
CA THR A 104 -2.15 -21.48 38.69
C THR A 104 -2.75 -21.31 37.29
N LYS A 105 -4.05 -21.63 37.12
CA LYS A 105 -4.76 -21.46 35.84
C LYS A 105 -4.76 -20.00 35.41
N GLN A 106 -4.93 -19.05 36.33
CA GLN A 106 -4.89 -17.63 36.01
C GLN A 106 -3.51 -17.22 35.46
N ALA A 107 -2.43 -17.67 36.09
CA ALA A 107 -1.07 -17.40 35.65
C ALA A 107 -0.79 -18.00 34.26
N ASP A 108 -1.23 -19.23 33.99
CA ASP A 108 -1.12 -19.86 32.67
C ASP A 108 -1.92 -19.14 31.59
N LEU A 109 -3.13 -18.68 31.92
CA LEU A 109 -3.93 -17.88 31.01
C LEU A 109 -3.27 -16.57 30.62
N TYR A 110 -2.68 -15.85 31.60
CA TYR A 110 -1.94 -14.61 31.31
C TYR A 110 -0.73 -14.88 30.42
N LYS A 111 0.02 -15.96 30.70
CA LYS A 111 1.17 -16.34 29.87
C LYS A 111 0.75 -16.62 28.43
N VAL A 112 -0.26 -17.46 28.23
CA VAL A 112 -0.76 -17.81 26.89
C VAL A 112 -1.32 -16.57 26.16
N ALA A 113 -2.06 -15.71 26.88
CA ALA A 113 -2.60 -14.48 26.29
C ALA A 113 -1.48 -13.53 25.86
N PHE A 114 -0.43 -13.40 26.67
CA PHE A 114 0.72 -12.57 26.37
C PHE A 114 1.52 -13.09 25.17
N GLU A 115 1.80 -14.39 25.14
CA GLU A 115 2.49 -15.03 24.01
C GLU A 115 1.71 -14.86 22.69
N LYS A 116 0.38 -15.06 22.74
CA LYS A 116 -0.50 -14.81 21.58
C LYS A 116 -0.50 -13.35 21.14
N ALA A 117 -0.56 -12.41 22.08
CA ALA A 117 -0.52 -10.99 21.77
C ALA A 117 0.78 -10.60 21.06
N LEU A 118 1.92 -11.10 21.50
CA LEU A 118 3.22 -10.88 20.87
C LEU A 118 3.24 -11.49 19.44
N ALA A 119 2.77 -12.72 19.30
CA ALA A 119 2.72 -13.39 17.98
C ALA A 119 1.81 -12.64 17.00
N ASN A 120 0.62 -12.23 17.43
CA ASN A 120 -0.31 -11.45 16.62
C ASN A 120 0.28 -10.09 16.21
N MET A 121 0.98 -9.41 17.12
CA MET A 121 1.63 -8.14 16.83
C MET A 121 2.75 -8.30 15.79
N SER A 122 3.57 -9.36 15.92
CA SER A 122 4.60 -9.68 14.93
C SER A 122 3.98 -9.98 13.55
N GLU A 123 2.93 -10.79 13.51
CA GLU A 123 2.24 -11.13 12.27
C GLU A 123 1.64 -9.90 11.57
N LEU A 124 0.99 -9.01 12.32
CA LEU A 124 0.46 -7.76 11.76
C LEU A 124 1.58 -6.85 11.24
N ALA A 125 2.70 -6.75 11.95
CA ALA A 125 3.85 -5.99 11.49
C ALA A 125 4.45 -6.56 10.20
N ASP A 126 4.54 -7.88 10.08
CA ASP A 126 5.00 -8.58 8.88
C ASP A 126 4.06 -8.34 7.70
N LEU A 127 2.75 -8.38 7.90
CA LEU A 127 1.75 -8.09 6.86
C LEU A 127 1.88 -6.64 6.34
N VAL A 128 2.04 -5.67 7.24
CA VAL A 128 2.25 -4.26 6.88
C VAL A 128 3.56 -4.09 6.10
N THR A 129 4.64 -4.68 6.59
CA THR A 129 5.96 -4.60 5.96
C THR A 129 5.93 -5.23 4.56
N LYS A 130 5.33 -6.41 4.42
CA LYS A 130 5.20 -7.11 3.14
C LYS A 130 4.41 -6.28 2.14
N SER A 131 3.27 -5.73 2.55
CA SER A 131 2.43 -4.89 1.69
C SER A 131 3.16 -3.63 1.23
N SER A 132 3.87 -2.96 2.15
CA SER A 132 4.67 -1.78 1.82
C SER A 132 5.80 -2.11 0.85
N THR A 133 6.47 -3.25 1.05
CA THR A 133 7.55 -3.72 0.17
C THR A 133 7.01 -4.04 -1.22
N GLU A 134 5.89 -4.74 -1.33
CA GLU A 134 5.26 -5.07 -2.62
C GLU A 134 4.91 -3.80 -3.41
N ALA A 135 4.27 -2.82 -2.78
CA ALA A 135 3.94 -1.54 -3.42
C ALA A 135 5.20 -0.76 -3.84
N THR A 136 6.22 -0.72 -2.98
CA THR A 136 7.48 -0.01 -3.25
C THR A 136 8.27 -0.68 -4.38
N THR A 137 8.26 -2.01 -4.45
CA THR A 137 8.95 -2.77 -5.51
C THR A 137 8.42 -2.39 -6.89
N VAL A 138 7.09 -2.34 -7.06
CA VAL A 138 6.47 -1.92 -8.34
C VAL A 138 6.93 -0.53 -8.77
N VAL A 139 6.99 0.42 -7.83
CA VAL A 139 7.45 1.78 -8.12
C VAL A 139 8.93 1.82 -8.49
N ASN A 140 9.77 1.10 -7.74
CA ASN A 140 11.21 1.05 -7.99
C ASN A 140 11.55 0.40 -9.33
N GLU A 141 10.87 -0.68 -9.70
CA GLU A 141 11.01 -1.31 -11.00
C GLU A 141 10.66 -0.32 -12.12
N ARG A 142 9.56 0.41 -11.96
CA ARG A 142 9.16 1.42 -12.96
C ARG A 142 10.17 2.59 -13.05
N ILE A 143 10.72 3.04 -11.94
CA ILE A 143 11.77 4.07 -11.94
C ILE A 143 13.00 3.57 -12.72
N THR A 144 13.43 2.33 -12.49
CA THR A 144 14.55 1.71 -13.19
C THR A 144 14.31 1.65 -14.70
N GLU A 145 13.13 1.17 -15.11
CA GLU A 145 12.72 1.16 -16.52
C GLU A 145 12.70 2.57 -17.14
N SER A 146 12.17 3.56 -16.41
CA SER A 146 12.12 4.95 -16.86
C SER A 146 13.52 5.50 -17.13
N LEU A 147 14.47 5.20 -16.27
CA LEU A 147 15.86 5.61 -16.45
C LEU A 147 16.50 4.97 -17.68
N GLU A 148 16.19 3.70 -17.96
CA GLU A 148 16.65 3.03 -19.18
C GLU A 148 16.00 3.61 -20.45
N GLU A 149 14.70 3.90 -20.40
CA GLU A 149 13.99 4.57 -21.49
C GLU A 149 14.61 5.94 -21.81
N ILE A 150 14.86 6.78 -20.80
CA ILE A 150 15.54 8.08 -20.96
C ILE A 150 16.93 7.91 -21.58
N LYS A 151 17.73 6.95 -21.10
CA LYS A 151 19.04 6.67 -21.61
C LYS A 151 19.01 6.22 -23.07
N SER A 152 18.00 5.45 -23.46
CA SER A 152 17.81 5.00 -24.84
C SER A 152 17.42 6.15 -25.77
N LEU A 153 16.52 7.03 -25.33
CA LEU A 153 16.10 8.22 -26.06
C LEU A 153 17.24 9.21 -26.26
N SER A 154 18.04 9.45 -25.22
CA SER A 154 19.24 10.30 -25.30
C SER A 154 20.26 9.80 -26.32
N LYS A 155 20.48 8.48 -26.41
CA LYS A 155 21.38 7.88 -27.40
C LYS A 155 20.86 8.01 -28.85
N LYS A 156 19.53 7.98 -29.04
CA LYS A 156 18.92 8.18 -30.36
C LYS A 156 19.01 9.64 -30.81
N ALA A 157 18.87 10.59 -29.90
CA ALA A 157 18.94 12.02 -30.18
C ALA A 157 20.37 12.52 -30.48
N SER A 158 21.42 11.76 -30.11
CA SER A 158 22.82 12.10 -30.33
C SER A 158 23.42 11.47 -31.60
N LYS A 159 22.63 10.78 -32.41
CA LYS A 159 22.98 10.27 -33.74
C LYS A 159 22.28 11.09 -34.84
#